data_0128573bd84a73c49e9562978a211543
#
_entry.id   0128573bd84a73c49e9562978a211543
#
_cell.length_a   1.000
_cell.length_b   1.000
_cell.length_c   1.000
_cell.angle_alpha   90.00
_cell.angle_beta   90.00
_cell.angle_gamma   90.00
#
_symmetry.space_group_name_H-M   'P 1'
#
loop_
_entity.id
_entity.type
_entity.pdbx_description
1 polymer ?
#
loop_
_entity_poly.entity_id
_entity_poly.type
_entity_poly.pdbx_seq_one_letter_code
_entity_poly.pdbx_strand_id
1 'polypeptide(L)'
;SAIFGGDVRVPGQVYAALVQAPTFGATVASVDDNVARSRRGVKDVVVLSATATSAAAVAVVAERTWQALAAVADLRVEWTPGPGATHDTDAQRARYESLARTGEARVFDAAGTPDLGLAAPPILLDSLYHVPYLAHAAMEPLNATALVRDGSCEIWVGNQAPTLVRWFAAKTADVPADRVTVHTPYLGGGFGRRVEMDVVVQAVTLAKRMPGVPVQLVWSREEDMRHDVYRPMATARCRAALDSRGNVMAWVTRVVSQSCTGSLVGRLLPAAASDAMKDRTALEGLFDLPYDLPHRRAEHVLTREPVPVGYWRSVGYSHNAFFAESFVDECAHAAKRDPFEFRRTLLRHAPRHRAVLEAAAARADWGAPLASGQGRGIALAESYRTIVAQVAEVEVRGAEVRVLRVVCAVDCGFALDPDIVRAQIEGGIVFGLTAALLGEITVKKGAVI
;
A
#
# COMPACT_ATOMS: atom_id res chain seq x y z
N SER A 1 -28.92 -2.72 9.53
CA SER A 1 -28.05 -2.76 8.34
C SER A 1 -26.89 -1.79 8.51
N ALA A 2 -25.73 -2.12 7.98
CA ALA A 2 -24.57 -1.23 7.98
C ALA A 2 -24.84 -0.04 7.04
N ILE A 3 -24.40 1.16 7.43
CA ILE A 3 -24.44 2.37 6.60
C ILE A 3 -23.00 2.72 6.25
N PHE A 4 -22.66 2.69 4.98
CA PHE A 4 -21.34 3.07 4.46
C PHE A 4 -21.32 4.55 4.05
N GLY A 5 -20.18 5.10 3.75
CA GLY A 5 -20.03 6.50 3.34
C GLY A 5 -20.85 6.83 2.10
N GLY A 6 -20.89 5.92 1.11
CA GLY A 6 -21.74 6.07 -0.08
C GLY A 6 -23.24 6.06 0.17
N ASP A 7 -23.68 5.50 1.31
CA ASP A 7 -25.11 5.41 1.68
C ASP A 7 -25.60 6.65 2.43
N VAL A 8 -24.72 7.55 2.83
CA VAL A 8 -25.06 8.77 3.59
C VAL A 8 -26.07 9.61 2.80
N ARG A 9 -27.16 9.99 3.45
CA ARG A 9 -28.19 10.87 2.91
C ARG A 9 -28.52 11.95 3.93
N VAL A 10 -28.29 13.18 3.54
CA VAL A 10 -28.59 14.38 4.33
C VAL A 10 -29.66 15.18 3.57
N PRO A 11 -30.68 15.75 4.25
CA PRO A 11 -31.70 16.55 3.57
C PRO A 11 -31.07 17.67 2.72
N GLY A 12 -31.53 17.81 1.47
CA GLY A 12 -31.02 18.80 0.52
C GLY A 12 -29.68 18.46 -0.13
N GLN A 13 -29.19 17.25 0.06
CA GLN A 13 -27.90 16.79 -0.48
C GLN A 13 -27.82 16.84 -2.00
N VAL A 14 -26.69 17.33 -2.48
CA VAL A 14 -26.25 17.25 -3.88
C VAL A 14 -25.04 16.32 -3.99
N TYR A 15 -24.69 15.95 -5.23
CA TYR A 15 -23.66 14.96 -5.50
C TYR A 15 -22.59 15.53 -6.40
N ALA A 16 -21.34 15.18 -6.14
CA ALA A 16 -20.21 15.58 -6.94
C ALA A 16 -19.41 14.37 -7.44
N ALA A 17 -18.89 14.48 -8.65
CA ALA A 17 -17.86 13.63 -9.20
C ALA A 17 -16.76 14.53 -9.78
N LEU A 18 -15.58 13.97 -10.05
CA LEU A 18 -14.46 14.76 -10.53
C LEU A 18 -13.60 13.96 -11.53
N VAL A 19 -12.78 14.71 -12.28
CA VAL A 19 -11.62 14.23 -13.01
C VAL A 19 -10.40 14.91 -12.45
N GLN A 20 -9.37 14.13 -12.12
CA GLN A 20 -8.11 14.62 -11.58
C GLN A 20 -7.05 14.74 -12.67
N ALA A 21 -6.00 15.51 -12.38
CA ALA A 21 -4.88 15.72 -13.28
C ALA A 21 -4.24 14.37 -13.68
N PRO A 22 -4.15 14.03 -14.98
CA PRO A 22 -3.76 12.71 -15.44
C PRO A 22 -2.29 12.36 -15.18
N THR A 23 -1.44 13.38 -14.94
CA THR A 23 -0.02 13.18 -14.64
C THR A 23 0.35 13.81 -13.30
N PHE A 24 1.32 13.23 -12.62
CA PHE A 24 1.72 13.69 -11.30
C PHE A 24 2.22 15.13 -11.29
N GLY A 25 1.58 15.95 -10.45
CA GLY A 25 1.91 17.35 -10.27
C GLY A 25 1.38 18.29 -11.37
N ALA A 26 0.57 17.80 -12.32
CA ALA A 26 -0.06 18.69 -13.31
C ALA A 26 -1.11 19.61 -12.67
N THR A 27 -1.37 20.74 -13.33
CA THR A 27 -2.35 21.75 -12.91
C THR A 27 -3.34 22.03 -14.02
N VAL A 28 -4.50 22.58 -13.69
CA VAL A 28 -5.51 22.99 -14.68
C VAL A 28 -5.04 24.27 -15.38
N ALA A 29 -4.92 24.22 -16.71
CA ALA A 29 -4.63 25.39 -17.54
C ALA A 29 -5.93 26.08 -17.99
N SER A 30 -6.88 25.30 -18.54
CA SER A 30 -8.20 25.80 -18.96
C SER A 30 -9.24 24.69 -18.84
N VAL A 31 -10.51 25.09 -18.76
CA VAL A 31 -11.68 24.18 -18.73
C VAL A 31 -12.73 24.70 -19.68
N ASP A 32 -13.13 23.88 -20.67
CA ASP A 32 -14.38 24.06 -21.38
C ASP A 32 -15.45 23.17 -20.72
N ASP A 33 -16.36 23.79 -20.01
CA ASP A 33 -17.43 23.14 -19.24
C ASP A 33 -18.85 23.40 -19.82
N ASN A 34 -18.94 24.00 -20.99
CA ASN A 34 -20.22 24.40 -21.59
C ASN A 34 -21.18 23.23 -21.73
N VAL A 35 -20.72 22.10 -22.26
CA VAL A 35 -21.53 20.89 -22.44
C VAL A 35 -21.93 20.31 -21.08
N ALA A 36 -20.99 20.21 -20.14
CA ALA A 36 -21.25 19.70 -18.80
C ALA A 36 -22.32 20.54 -18.08
N ARG A 37 -22.21 21.88 -18.12
CA ARG A 37 -23.17 22.80 -17.50
C ARG A 37 -24.54 22.73 -18.13
N SER A 38 -24.65 22.42 -19.42
CA SER A 38 -25.96 22.31 -20.12
C SER A 38 -26.76 21.05 -19.76
N ARG A 39 -26.11 20.05 -19.12
CA ARG A 39 -26.79 18.83 -18.71
C ARG A 39 -27.81 19.08 -17.60
N ARG A 40 -28.97 18.45 -17.75
CA ARG A 40 -30.04 18.54 -16.76
C ARG A 40 -29.54 18.06 -15.39
N GLY A 41 -29.78 18.89 -14.38
CA GLY A 41 -29.47 18.59 -12.97
C GLY A 41 -28.06 18.98 -12.53
N VAL A 42 -27.18 19.44 -13.43
CA VAL A 42 -25.89 20.05 -13.07
C VAL A 42 -26.13 21.38 -12.38
N LYS A 43 -25.46 21.62 -11.29
CA LYS A 43 -25.55 22.81 -10.43
C LYS A 43 -24.33 23.70 -10.57
N ASP A 44 -23.14 23.11 -10.60
CA ASP A 44 -21.88 23.84 -10.71
C ASP A 44 -20.75 22.97 -11.30
N VAL A 45 -19.74 23.62 -11.84
CA VAL A 45 -18.45 23.06 -12.22
C VAL A 45 -17.36 23.82 -11.48
N VAL A 46 -16.54 23.11 -10.73
CA VAL A 46 -15.58 23.71 -9.79
C VAL A 46 -14.17 23.21 -10.09
N VAL A 47 -13.24 24.14 -10.32
CA VAL A 47 -11.82 23.83 -10.39
C VAL A 47 -11.26 23.72 -8.98
N LEU A 48 -10.65 22.58 -8.66
CA LEU A 48 -9.95 22.30 -7.41
C LEU A 48 -8.45 22.38 -7.65
N SER A 49 -7.82 23.39 -7.05
CA SER A 49 -6.35 23.52 -7.11
C SER A 49 -5.66 22.38 -6.37
N ALA A 50 -4.48 21.98 -6.86
CA ALA A 50 -3.64 21.04 -6.15
C ALA A 50 -3.27 21.56 -4.75
N THR A 51 -3.22 20.63 -3.79
CA THR A 51 -2.74 20.90 -2.42
C THR A 51 -1.62 19.89 -2.10
N ALA A 52 -1.07 19.97 -0.90
CA ALA A 52 -0.11 18.97 -0.46
C ALA A 52 -0.74 17.55 -0.35
N THR A 53 -2.07 17.47 -0.16
CA THR A 53 -2.80 16.21 0.04
C THR A 53 -3.59 15.74 -1.17
N SER A 54 -3.88 16.61 -2.15
CA SER A 54 -4.74 16.25 -3.29
C SER A 54 -4.20 16.82 -4.61
N ALA A 55 -4.35 16.05 -5.69
CA ALA A 55 -4.07 16.51 -7.04
C ALA A 55 -5.04 17.63 -7.46
N ALA A 56 -4.67 18.41 -8.49
CA ALA A 56 -5.59 19.32 -9.15
C ALA A 56 -6.72 18.51 -9.81
N ALA A 57 -7.94 19.06 -9.79
CA ALA A 57 -9.11 18.37 -10.33
C ALA A 57 -10.14 19.38 -10.87
N VAL A 58 -11.07 18.86 -11.68
CA VAL A 58 -12.29 19.58 -12.03
C VAL A 58 -13.49 18.73 -11.59
N ALA A 59 -14.32 19.27 -10.71
CA ALA A 59 -15.49 18.59 -10.16
C ALA A 59 -16.79 19.13 -10.78
N VAL A 60 -17.74 18.26 -11.01
CA VAL A 60 -19.13 18.60 -11.38
C VAL A 60 -20.04 18.29 -10.22
N VAL A 61 -20.86 19.26 -9.81
CA VAL A 61 -21.90 19.11 -8.80
C VAL A 61 -23.26 19.00 -9.47
N ALA A 62 -24.06 18.00 -9.09
CA ALA A 62 -25.37 17.74 -9.69
C ALA A 62 -26.39 17.23 -8.65
N GLU A 63 -27.65 17.15 -9.03
CA GLU A 63 -28.76 16.66 -8.20
C GLU A 63 -28.66 15.16 -7.86
N ARG A 64 -27.96 14.38 -8.69
CA ARG A 64 -27.76 12.94 -8.55
C ARG A 64 -26.37 12.51 -8.93
N THR A 65 -25.85 11.46 -8.30
CA THR A 65 -24.53 10.90 -8.54
C THR A 65 -24.28 10.59 -10.02
N TRP A 66 -25.23 9.91 -10.68
CA TRP A 66 -25.07 9.54 -12.08
C TRP A 66 -25.03 10.75 -13.03
N GLN A 67 -25.71 11.86 -12.66
CA GLN A 67 -25.67 13.10 -13.45
C GLN A 67 -24.27 13.75 -13.32
N ALA A 68 -23.70 13.78 -12.12
CA ALA A 68 -22.35 14.28 -11.89
C ALA A 68 -21.32 13.47 -12.69
N LEU A 69 -21.37 12.13 -12.58
CA LEU A 69 -20.46 11.22 -13.30
C LEU A 69 -20.59 11.37 -14.82
N ALA A 70 -21.82 11.46 -15.35
CA ALA A 70 -22.05 11.64 -16.78
C ALA A 70 -21.54 13.00 -17.28
N ALA A 71 -21.69 14.06 -16.49
CA ALA A 71 -21.26 15.40 -16.87
C ALA A 71 -19.72 15.58 -16.78
N VAL A 72 -19.04 14.85 -15.88
CA VAL A 72 -17.57 14.83 -15.85
C VAL A 72 -16.98 14.34 -17.18
N ALA A 73 -17.63 13.38 -17.85
CA ALA A 73 -17.18 12.86 -19.14
C ALA A 73 -17.26 13.89 -20.30
N ASP A 74 -18.03 14.97 -20.12
CA ASP A 74 -18.13 16.05 -21.12
C ASP A 74 -17.15 17.19 -20.90
N LEU A 75 -16.44 17.18 -19.80
CA LEU A 75 -15.42 18.19 -19.51
C LEU A 75 -14.25 18.07 -20.50
N ARG A 76 -13.82 19.18 -21.04
CA ARG A 76 -12.57 19.30 -21.79
C ARG A 76 -11.61 20.12 -20.96
N VAL A 77 -10.66 19.44 -20.35
CA VAL A 77 -9.67 20.08 -19.46
C VAL A 77 -8.31 20.06 -20.13
N GLU A 78 -7.72 21.24 -20.27
CA GLU A 78 -6.31 21.37 -20.64
C GLU A 78 -5.47 21.40 -19.38
N TRP A 79 -4.43 20.58 -19.37
CA TRP A 79 -3.56 20.42 -18.21
C TRP A 79 -2.17 20.99 -18.52
N THR A 80 -1.63 21.78 -17.62
CA THR A 80 -0.21 22.14 -17.64
C THR A 80 0.57 20.97 -17.02
N PRO A 81 1.54 20.38 -17.75
CA PRO A 81 2.34 19.27 -17.23
C PRO A 81 3.07 19.62 -15.95
N GLY A 82 3.10 18.69 -15.00
CA GLY A 82 3.85 18.83 -13.75
C GLY A 82 5.25 18.18 -13.83
N PRO A 83 6.00 18.23 -12.73
CA PRO A 83 7.37 17.68 -12.67
C PRO A 83 7.40 16.16 -12.86
N GLY A 84 6.29 15.47 -12.65
CA GLY A 84 6.18 14.02 -12.86
C GLY A 84 5.82 13.59 -14.28
N ALA A 85 5.63 14.53 -15.22
CA ALA A 85 5.10 14.23 -16.57
C ALA A 85 5.98 13.31 -17.43
N THR A 86 7.25 13.15 -17.10
CA THR A 86 8.18 12.24 -17.80
C THR A 86 8.44 10.93 -17.06
N HIS A 87 7.81 10.74 -15.90
CA HIS A 87 8.06 9.56 -15.06
C HIS A 87 7.61 8.27 -15.74
N ASP A 88 8.43 7.21 -15.60
CA ASP A 88 8.20 5.91 -16.20
C ASP A 88 8.67 4.82 -15.24
N THR A 89 7.81 3.85 -14.94
CA THR A 89 8.11 2.76 -13.98
C THR A 89 9.16 1.78 -14.46
N ASP A 90 9.33 1.56 -15.78
CA ASP A 90 10.38 0.67 -16.27
C ASP A 90 11.75 1.32 -16.09
N ALA A 91 11.87 2.62 -16.39
CA ALA A 91 13.09 3.38 -16.15
C ALA A 91 13.42 3.48 -14.65
N GLN A 92 12.40 3.63 -13.81
CA GLN A 92 12.56 3.61 -12.35
C GLN A 92 13.06 2.25 -11.85
N ARG A 93 12.48 1.15 -12.34
CA ARG A 93 12.91 -0.21 -12.01
C ARG A 93 14.38 -0.44 -12.34
N ALA A 94 14.80 -0.10 -13.56
CA ALA A 94 16.19 -0.24 -13.98
C ALA A 94 17.14 0.58 -13.08
N ARG A 95 16.74 1.79 -12.70
CA ARG A 95 17.50 2.62 -11.76
C ARG A 95 17.56 1.98 -10.36
N TYR A 96 16.48 1.40 -9.86
CA TYR A 96 16.43 0.72 -8.56
C TYR A 96 17.34 -0.51 -8.53
N GLU A 97 17.37 -1.29 -9.60
CA GLU A 97 18.28 -2.44 -9.75
C GLU A 97 19.75 -2.01 -9.69
N SER A 98 20.10 -0.89 -10.33
CA SER A 98 21.44 -0.30 -10.22
C SER A 98 21.76 0.17 -8.80
N LEU A 99 20.84 0.92 -8.19
CA LEU A 99 20.98 1.44 -6.83
C LEU A 99 21.07 0.32 -5.76
N ALA A 100 20.41 -0.79 -5.97
CA ALA A 100 20.50 -1.96 -5.08
C ALA A 100 21.93 -2.54 -5.05
N ARG A 101 22.72 -2.33 -6.11
CA ARG A 101 24.13 -2.76 -6.20
C ARG A 101 25.10 -1.71 -5.71
N THR A 102 24.91 -0.45 -6.10
CA THR A 102 25.92 0.61 -5.98
C THR A 102 25.46 1.82 -5.16
N GLY A 103 24.18 1.93 -4.83
CA GLY A 103 23.62 3.09 -4.12
C GLY A 103 24.18 3.24 -2.71
N GLU A 104 24.32 4.48 -2.26
CA GLU A 104 24.61 4.79 -0.88
C GLU A 104 23.46 4.37 0.03
N ALA A 105 23.71 3.43 0.92
CA ALA A 105 22.70 2.85 1.79
C ALA A 105 22.90 3.29 3.24
N ARG A 106 21.78 3.54 3.92
CA ARG A 106 21.76 3.75 5.37
C ARG A 106 21.57 2.42 6.06
N VAL A 107 22.50 2.05 6.93
CA VAL A 107 22.36 0.88 7.80
C VAL A 107 21.25 1.15 8.80
N PHE A 108 20.27 0.24 8.83
CA PHE A 108 19.14 0.31 9.73
C PHE A 108 19.35 -0.55 10.97
N ASP A 109 19.70 -1.82 10.75
CA ASP A 109 20.06 -2.80 11.77
C ASP A 109 21.29 -3.58 11.33
N ALA A 110 22.16 -3.91 12.28
CA ALA A 110 23.30 -4.76 12.04
C ALA A 110 23.68 -5.54 13.31
N ALA A 111 24.11 -6.79 13.11
CA ALA A 111 24.67 -7.62 14.16
C ALA A 111 25.90 -8.37 13.62
N GLY A 112 26.90 -8.57 14.46
CA GLY A 112 28.12 -9.27 14.09
C GLY A 112 28.92 -8.57 12.98
N THR A 113 29.58 -9.36 12.14
CA THR A 113 30.48 -8.91 11.07
C THR A 113 30.11 -9.54 9.72
N PRO A 114 28.97 -9.16 9.09
CA PRO A 114 28.50 -9.83 7.89
C PRO A 114 29.46 -9.72 6.69
N ASP A 115 30.22 -8.62 6.59
CA ASP A 115 31.16 -8.43 5.48
C ASP A 115 32.31 -9.45 5.51
N LEU A 116 32.78 -9.86 6.69
CA LEU A 116 33.81 -10.92 6.82
C LEU A 116 33.23 -12.26 6.37
N GLY A 117 31.98 -12.58 6.73
CA GLY A 117 31.30 -13.80 6.28
C GLY A 117 31.09 -13.85 4.77
N LEU A 118 30.88 -12.70 4.12
CA LEU A 118 30.66 -12.58 2.68
C LEU A 118 31.97 -12.53 1.86
N ALA A 119 33.13 -12.40 2.47
CA ALA A 119 34.39 -12.17 1.74
C ALA A 119 34.82 -13.39 0.91
N ALA A 120 34.73 -14.61 1.46
CA ALA A 120 35.13 -15.83 0.77
C ALA A 120 34.38 -17.06 1.33
N PRO A 121 33.07 -17.12 1.24
CA PRO A 121 32.32 -18.26 1.78
C PRO A 121 32.38 -19.48 0.85
N PRO A 122 32.19 -20.70 1.36
CA PRO A 122 32.01 -21.90 0.55
C PRO A 122 30.84 -21.79 -0.44
N ILE A 123 29.72 -21.18 -0.01
CA ILE A 123 28.54 -20.92 -0.84
C ILE A 123 28.14 -19.46 -0.66
N LEU A 124 28.10 -18.71 -1.77
CA LEU A 124 27.62 -17.33 -1.81
C LEU A 124 26.34 -17.25 -2.65
N LEU A 125 25.31 -16.65 -2.06
CA LEU A 125 24.09 -16.27 -2.79
C LEU A 125 24.04 -14.74 -2.92
N ASP A 126 23.57 -14.28 -4.06
CA ASP A 126 23.38 -12.85 -4.37
C ASP A 126 22.18 -12.71 -5.32
N SER A 127 21.01 -12.42 -4.77
CA SER A 127 19.74 -12.42 -5.49
C SER A 127 19.12 -11.04 -5.48
N LEU A 128 18.36 -10.74 -6.54
CA LEU A 128 17.66 -9.48 -6.72
C LEU A 128 16.15 -9.76 -6.86
N TYR A 129 15.38 -9.08 -6.03
CA TYR A 129 13.91 -9.16 -6.04
C TYR A 129 13.33 -7.80 -6.36
N HIS A 130 12.17 -7.80 -6.99
CA HIS A 130 11.45 -6.58 -7.35
C HIS A 130 9.96 -6.74 -7.08
N VAL A 131 9.32 -5.65 -6.63
CA VAL A 131 7.86 -5.54 -6.53
C VAL A 131 7.38 -4.22 -7.13
N PRO A 132 6.25 -4.22 -7.86
CA PRO A 132 5.67 -3.01 -8.45
C PRO A 132 4.96 -2.14 -7.42
N TYR A 133 4.49 -0.97 -7.83
CA TYR A 133 3.47 -0.22 -7.10
C TYR A 133 2.17 -1.01 -7.05
N LEU A 134 1.43 -0.92 -5.93
CA LEU A 134 0.10 -1.50 -5.78
C LEU A 134 -0.91 -0.48 -5.28
N ALA A 135 -2.10 -0.50 -5.87
CA ALA A 135 -3.24 0.25 -5.35
C ALA A 135 -3.89 -0.47 -4.16
N HIS A 136 -4.60 0.29 -3.33
CA HIS A 136 -5.38 -0.25 -2.23
C HIS A 136 -6.66 -0.95 -2.72
N ALA A 137 -7.28 -0.42 -3.76
CA ALA A 137 -8.43 -0.98 -4.45
C ALA A 137 -9.56 -1.44 -3.52
N ALA A 138 -9.88 -0.64 -2.49
CA ALA A 138 -11.00 -0.95 -1.59
C ALA A 138 -12.30 -1.12 -2.38
N MET A 139 -13.19 -2.04 -1.93
CA MET A 139 -14.46 -2.30 -2.64
C MET A 139 -15.33 -1.05 -2.74
N GLU A 140 -15.35 -0.22 -1.70
CA GLU A 140 -15.98 1.09 -1.71
C GLU A 140 -14.97 2.13 -2.22
N PRO A 141 -15.18 2.76 -3.41
CA PRO A 141 -14.36 3.88 -3.86
C PRO A 141 -14.40 5.05 -2.88
N LEU A 142 -13.39 5.90 -2.91
CA LEU A 142 -13.30 7.03 -2.01
C LEU A 142 -14.53 7.93 -2.15
N ASN A 143 -15.08 8.31 -1.00
CA ASN A 143 -16.23 9.21 -0.91
C ASN A 143 -16.23 9.97 0.41
N ALA A 144 -16.82 11.14 0.42
CA ALA A 144 -17.11 11.91 1.62
C ALA A 144 -18.31 12.84 1.38
N THR A 145 -19.14 13.04 2.41
CA THR A 145 -20.20 14.05 2.40
C THR A 145 -19.80 15.18 3.34
N ALA A 146 -19.82 16.42 2.89
CA ALA A 146 -19.49 17.58 3.73
C ALA A 146 -20.61 18.63 3.68
N LEU A 147 -20.81 19.32 4.80
CA LEU A 147 -21.71 20.46 4.95
C LEU A 147 -20.98 21.58 5.67
N VAL A 148 -20.87 22.74 5.06
CA VAL A 148 -20.26 23.95 5.65
C VAL A 148 -21.32 25.01 5.77
N ARG A 149 -21.58 25.53 6.99
CA ARG A 149 -22.56 26.59 7.26
C ARG A 149 -22.28 27.27 8.61
N ASP A 150 -22.62 28.52 8.71
CA ASP A 150 -22.66 29.28 9.98
C ASP A 150 -21.41 29.11 10.85
N GLY A 151 -20.22 29.15 10.22
CA GLY A 151 -18.94 29.00 10.89
C GLY A 151 -18.68 27.59 11.46
N SER A 152 -19.35 26.56 10.92
CA SER A 152 -19.18 25.16 11.30
C SER A 152 -19.01 24.25 10.07
N CYS A 153 -18.51 23.04 10.30
CA CYS A 153 -18.37 22.00 9.28
C CYS A 153 -18.83 20.65 9.87
N GLU A 154 -19.70 19.97 9.14
CA GLU A 154 -20.01 18.57 9.39
C GLU A 154 -19.47 17.72 8.24
N ILE A 155 -18.86 16.57 8.55
CA ILE A 155 -18.33 15.66 7.55
C ILE A 155 -18.65 14.20 7.89
N TRP A 156 -19.19 13.46 6.92
CA TRP A 156 -19.44 12.01 6.96
C TRP A 156 -18.44 11.34 6.04
N VAL A 157 -17.53 10.56 6.62
CA VAL A 157 -16.47 9.88 5.84
C VAL A 157 -16.01 8.62 6.55
N GLY A 158 -15.99 7.50 5.83
CA GLY A 158 -15.32 6.29 6.28
C GLY A 158 -13.81 6.53 6.32
N ASN A 159 -13.20 6.46 7.50
CA ASN A 159 -11.80 6.86 7.70
C ASN A 159 -11.08 5.99 8.73
N GLN A 160 -9.74 6.04 8.72
CA GLN A 160 -8.86 5.38 9.68
C GLN A 160 -8.18 6.37 10.65
N ALA A 161 -8.46 7.68 10.53
CA ALA A 161 -7.79 8.73 11.30
C ALA A 161 -8.72 9.91 11.56
N PRO A 162 -9.77 9.76 12.42
CA PRO A 162 -10.80 10.78 12.62
C PRO A 162 -10.26 12.11 13.16
N THR A 163 -9.18 12.10 13.92
CA THR A 163 -8.53 13.32 14.39
C THR A 163 -7.91 14.13 13.24
N LEU A 164 -7.28 13.45 12.27
CA LEU A 164 -6.77 14.10 11.07
C LEU A 164 -7.90 14.64 10.19
N VAL A 165 -8.98 13.88 10.05
CA VAL A 165 -10.19 14.35 9.33
C VAL A 165 -10.69 15.66 9.92
N ARG A 166 -10.84 15.73 11.24
CA ARG A 166 -11.28 16.96 11.95
C ARG A 166 -10.34 18.12 11.67
N TRP A 167 -9.04 17.91 11.75
CA TRP A 167 -8.04 18.96 11.57
C TRP A 167 -8.03 19.49 10.12
N PHE A 168 -8.04 18.59 9.14
CA PHE A 168 -8.06 18.98 7.73
C PHE A 168 -9.39 19.62 7.31
N ALA A 169 -10.52 19.11 7.81
CA ALA A 169 -11.82 19.72 7.58
C ALA A 169 -11.90 21.13 8.14
N ALA A 170 -11.41 21.35 9.38
CA ALA A 170 -11.33 22.66 10.01
C ALA A 170 -10.51 23.65 9.20
N LYS A 171 -9.29 23.24 8.81
CA LYS A 171 -8.38 24.05 8.00
C LYS A 171 -8.98 24.39 6.63
N THR A 172 -9.63 23.44 5.97
CA THR A 172 -10.20 23.64 4.62
C THR A 172 -11.46 24.50 4.67
N ALA A 173 -12.33 24.28 5.65
CA ALA A 173 -13.54 25.07 5.84
C ALA A 173 -13.25 26.47 6.40
N ASP A 174 -12.06 26.71 6.94
CA ASP A 174 -11.66 27.93 7.63
C ASP A 174 -12.53 28.18 8.88
N VAL A 175 -12.66 27.13 9.71
CA VAL A 175 -13.39 27.16 10.97
C VAL A 175 -12.54 26.57 12.09
N PRO A 176 -12.81 26.92 13.38
CA PRO A 176 -12.15 26.28 14.52
C PRO A 176 -12.43 24.77 14.56
N ALA A 177 -11.46 23.96 15.04
CA ALA A 177 -11.58 22.50 15.07
C ALA A 177 -12.70 21.98 16.01
N ASP A 178 -13.08 22.75 17.02
CA ASP A 178 -14.21 22.48 17.93
C ASP A 178 -15.57 22.73 17.26
N ARG A 179 -15.59 23.42 16.11
CA ARG A 179 -16.75 23.62 15.25
C ARG A 179 -16.88 22.57 14.14
N VAL A 180 -16.03 21.54 14.16
CA VAL A 180 -16.10 20.42 13.20
C VAL A 180 -16.67 19.19 13.85
N THR A 181 -17.75 18.65 13.28
CA THR A 181 -18.32 17.35 13.64
C THR A 181 -17.93 16.31 12.60
N VAL A 182 -17.27 15.22 13.04
CA VAL A 182 -16.92 14.10 12.19
C VAL A 182 -17.85 12.92 12.48
N HIS A 183 -18.63 12.53 11.49
CA HIS A 183 -19.45 11.33 11.51
C HIS A 183 -18.70 10.21 10.78
N THR A 184 -18.49 9.08 11.46
CA THR A 184 -17.74 7.95 10.90
C THR A 184 -18.70 6.79 10.59
N PRO A 185 -19.24 6.69 9.35
CA PRO A 185 -19.98 5.53 8.90
C PRO A 185 -19.05 4.31 8.79
N TYR A 186 -19.62 3.12 8.56
CA TYR A 186 -18.80 1.97 8.18
C TYR A 186 -18.00 2.28 6.91
N LEU A 187 -16.78 1.73 6.85
CA LEU A 187 -15.96 1.85 5.66
C LEU A 187 -15.89 0.53 4.90
N GLY A 188 -16.07 0.60 3.59
CA GLY A 188 -16.03 -0.54 2.67
C GLY A 188 -14.63 -0.95 2.24
N GLY A 189 -13.73 -1.06 3.24
CA GLY A 189 -12.30 -1.30 3.08
C GLY A 189 -11.47 -0.03 3.21
N GLY A 190 -10.33 -0.15 3.87
CA GLY A 190 -9.40 0.97 4.06
C GLY A 190 -8.00 0.59 3.64
N PHE A 191 -7.47 -0.49 4.20
CA PHE A 191 -6.17 -1.10 3.90
C PHE A 191 -4.97 -0.14 4.00
N GLY A 192 -5.15 1.02 4.69
CA GLY A 192 -4.20 2.11 4.77
C GLY A 192 -4.61 3.36 3.98
N ARG A 193 -5.41 3.22 2.92
CA ARG A 193 -5.81 4.34 2.04
C ARG A 193 -6.59 5.43 2.75
N ARG A 194 -7.43 5.07 3.71
CA ARG A 194 -8.31 6.01 4.40
C ARG A 194 -7.64 6.73 5.59
N VAL A 195 -6.31 6.71 5.67
CA VAL A 195 -5.49 7.63 6.47
C VAL A 195 -5.27 8.95 5.73
N GLU A 196 -5.35 8.94 4.39
CA GLU A 196 -5.12 10.11 3.53
C GLU A 196 -6.32 11.08 3.54
N MET A 197 -6.03 12.36 3.32
CA MET A 197 -6.99 13.44 3.52
C MET A 197 -7.48 14.09 2.22
N ASP A 198 -7.11 13.55 1.07
CA ASP A 198 -7.44 14.09 -0.25
C ASP A 198 -8.96 14.23 -0.48
N VAL A 199 -9.73 13.15 -0.30
CA VAL A 199 -11.19 13.19 -0.46
C VAL A 199 -11.85 14.11 0.57
N VAL A 200 -11.29 14.23 1.77
CA VAL A 200 -11.79 15.14 2.81
C VAL A 200 -11.62 16.59 2.37
N VAL A 201 -10.42 16.94 1.92
CA VAL A 201 -10.11 18.31 1.45
C VAL A 201 -10.97 18.67 0.25
N GLN A 202 -11.10 17.77 -0.72
CA GLN A 202 -11.94 17.99 -1.91
C GLN A 202 -13.41 18.17 -1.55
N ALA A 203 -14.00 17.29 -0.74
CA ALA A 203 -15.42 17.36 -0.36
C ALA A 203 -15.73 18.65 0.44
N VAL A 204 -14.88 19.01 1.40
CA VAL A 204 -15.04 20.25 2.19
C VAL A 204 -14.87 21.49 1.31
N THR A 205 -13.95 21.47 0.35
CA THR A 205 -13.77 22.59 -0.61
C THR A 205 -15.04 22.79 -1.44
N LEU A 206 -15.65 21.71 -1.91
CA LEU A 206 -16.93 21.78 -2.66
C LEU A 206 -18.06 22.29 -1.77
N ALA A 207 -18.20 21.79 -0.55
CA ALA A 207 -19.22 22.24 0.38
C ALA A 207 -19.05 23.72 0.79
N LYS A 208 -17.82 24.20 0.90
CA LYS A 208 -17.51 25.63 1.14
C LYS A 208 -18.00 26.55 0.00
N ARG A 209 -18.01 26.04 -1.24
CA ARG A 209 -18.58 26.74 -2.41
C ARG A 209 -20.11 26.80 -2.40
N MET A 210 -20.77 25.92 -1.65
CA MET A 210 -22.22 25.79 -1.56
C MET A 210 -22.70 25.87 -0.09
N PRO A 211 -22.54 27.00 0.60
CA PRO A 211 -22.86 27.12 2.02
C PRO A 211 -24.29 26.67 2.33
N GLY A 212 -24.45 25.84 3.37
CA GLY A 212 -25.74 25.29 3.79
C GLY A 212 -26.25 24.10 2.95
N VAL A 213 -25.54 23.70 1.90
CA VAL A 213 -25.91 22.53 1.07
C VAL A 213 -24.94 21.38 1.35
N PRO A 214 -25.44 20.20 1.76
CA PRO A 214 -24.58 19.02 1.89
C PRO A 214 -24.11 18.54 0.51
N VAL A 215 -22.81 18.33 0.34
CA VAL A 215 -22.21 17.86 -0.92
C VAL A 215 -21.54 16.50 -0.69
N GLN A 216 -22.02 15.47 -1.37
CA GLN A 216 -21.41 14.15 -1.40
C GLN A 216 -20.48 14.04 -2.62
N LEU A 217 -19.19 13.98 -2.39
CA LEU A 217 -18.19 13.65 -3.41
C LEU A 217 -18.02 12.12 -3.47
N VAL A 218 -18.07 11.57 -4.68
CA VAL A 218 -17.80 10.15 -4.95
C VAL A 218 -16.78 10.06 -6.09
N TRP A 219 -15.66 9.39 -5.85
CA TRP A 219 -14.71 9.08 -6.91
C TRP A 219 -15.21 7.90 -7.75
N SER A 220 -14.96 7.90 -9.05
CA SER A 220 -15.12 6.69 -9.85
C SER A 220 -14.05 5.66 -9.48
N ARG A 221 -14.23 4.40 -9.89
CA ARG A 221 -13.21 3.37 -9.69
C ARG A 221 -11.90 3.71 -10.43
N GLU A 222 -12.00 4.30 -11.61
CA GLU A 222 -10.87 4.74 -12.40
C GLU A 222 -10.06 5.83 -11.68
N GLU A 223 -10.75 6.82 -11.09
CA GLU A 223 -10.09 7.86 -10.29
C GLU A 223 -9.43 7.29 -9.04
N ASP A 224 -10.11 6.38 -8.33
CA ASP A 224 -9.62 5.72 -7.13
C ASP A 224 -8.34 4.89 -7.41
N MET A 225 -8.27 4.23 -8.58
CA MET A 225 -7.11 3.45 -8.98
C MET A 225 -5.95 4.32 -9.50
N ARG A 226 -6.25 5.40 -10.24
CA ARG A 226 -5.23 6.27 -10.86
C ARG A 226 -4.64 7.29 -9.91
N HIS A 227 -5.34 7.63 -8.83
CA HIS A 227 -4.94 8.68 -7.89
C HIS A 227 -4.79 8.15 -6.46
N ASP A 228 -4.39 6.89 -6.35
CA ASP A 228 -4.08 6.29 -5.05
C ASP A 228 -2.72 6.79 -4.50
N VAL A 229 -2.46 6.55 -3.23
CA VAL A 229 -1.15 6.63 -2.58
C VAL A 229 -0.64 5.20 -2.45
N TYR A 230 0.10 4.77 -3.44
CA TYR A 230 0.40 3.36 -3.67
C TYR A 230 1.30 2.72 -2.60
N ARG A 231 1.24 1.39 -2.46
CA ARG A 231 2.36 0.65 -1.89
C ARG A 231 3.61 0.96 -2.72
N PRO A 232 4.74 1.36 -2.13
CA PRO A 232 5.92 1.71 -2.91
C PRO A 232 6.41 0.55 -3.77
N MET A 233 6.89 0.89 -4.98
CA MET A 233 7.79 0.03 -5.73
C MET A 233 9.05 -0.18 -4.90
N ALA A 234 9.57 -1.39 -4.85
CA ALA A 234 10.80 -1.70 -4.14
C ALA A 234 11.65 -2.73 -4.88
N THR A 235 12.96 -2.59 -4.75
CA THR A 235 13.93 -3.58 -5.21
C THR A 235 14.83 -3.96 -4.04
N ALA A 236 14.94 -5.26 -3.76
CA ALA A 236 15.82 -5.77 -2.71
C ALA A 236 16.97 -6.59 -3.32
N ARG A 237 18.20 -6.30 -2.89
CA ARG A 237 19.34 -7.19 -3.08
C ARG A 237 19.60 -7.94 -1.80
N CYS A 238 19.49 -9.26 -1.85
CA CYS A 238 19.70 -10.17 -0.74
C CYS A 238 20.99 -10.96 -0.97
N ARG A 239 21.90 -10.96 0.03
CA ARG A 239 23.15 -11.70 -0.03
C ARG A 239 23.30 -12.57 1.22
N ALA A 240 23.68 -13.83 1.02
CA ALA A 240 23.96 -14.73 2.12
C ALA A 240 25.23 -15.54 1.85
N ALA A 241 25.96 -15.80 2.91
CA ALA A 241 27.07 -16.73 2.94
C ALA A 241 26.67 -17.97 3.72
N LEU A 242 26.86 -19.16 3.14
CA LEU A 242 26.67 -20.44 3.83
C LEU A 242 28.01 -21.15 3.99
N ASP A 243 28.13 -21.88 5.09
CA ASP A 243 29.25 -22.79 5.30
C ASP A 243 29.12 -24.07 4.44
N SER A 244 30.12 -24.95 4.48
CA SER A 244 30.08 -26.23 3.75
C SER A 244 29.01 -27.20 4.21
N ARG A 245 28.38 -26.95 5.37
CA ARG A 245 27.25 -27.72 5.91
C ARG A 245 25.89 -27.09 5.58
N GLY A 246 25.89 -25.95 4.86
CA GLY A 246 24.71 -25.20 4.51
C GLY A 246 24.12 -24.33 5.63
N ASN A 247 24.87 -24.02 6.70
CA ASN A 247 24.41 -23.10 7.74
C ASN A 247 24.69 -21.64 7.32
N VAL A 248 23.77 -20.74 7.66
CA VAL A 248 23.91 -19.31 7.33
C VAL A 248 24.99 -18.68 8.23
N MET A 249 26.05 -18.18 7.59
CA MET A 249 27.16 -17.47 8.24
C MET A 249 26.96 -15.97 8.24
N ALA A 250 26.39 -15.42 7.15
CA ALA A 250 26.11 -13.99 7.03
C ALA A 250 24.87 -13.75 6.17
N TRP A 251 24.17 -12.65 6.47
CA TRP A 251 22.95 -12.24 5.77
C TRP A 251 22.94 -10.72 5.62
N VAL A 252 22.81 -10.21 4.39
CA VAL A 252 22.69 -8.77 4.12
C VAL A 252 21.52 -8.55 3.17
N THR A 253 20.60 -7.68 3.57
CA THR A 253 19.51 -7.23 2.71
C THR A 253 19.59 -5.72 2.51
N ARG A 254 19.59 -5.28 1.27
CA ARG A 254 19.56 -3.87 0.87
C ARG A 254 18.30 -3.59 0.06
N VAL A 255 17.44 -2.72 0.56
CA VAL A 255 16.19 -2.32 -0.10
C VAL A 255 16.33 -0.92 -0.67
N VAL A 256 15.89 -0.75 -1.91
CA VAL A 256 15.73 0.54 -2.59
C VAL A 256 14.24 0.83 -2.69
N SER A 257 13.79 1.89 -2.07
CA SER A 257 12.37 2.31 -2.11
C SER A 257 12.19 3.76 -1.69
N GLN A 258 10.98 4.30 -1.95
CA GLN A 258 10.51 5.52 -1.31
C GLN A 258 10.17 5.24 0.17
N SER A 259 10.15 6.31 0.97
CA SER A 259 9.69 6.27 2.36
C SER A 259 8.17 6.52 2.43
N CYS A 260 7.39 5.57 2.95
CA CYS A 260 5.96 5.76 3.22
C CYS A 260 5.74 6.86 4.27
N THR A 261 6.48 6.79 5.38
CA THR A 261 6.38 7.79 6.45
C THR A 261 6.79 9.18 5.97
N GLY A 262 7.91 9.29 5.24
CA GLY A 262 8.37 10.56 4.68
C GLY A 262 7.36 11.14 3.68
N SER A 263 6.76 10.31 2.84
CA SER A 263 5.74 10.71 1.87
C SER A 263 4.45 11.19 2.57
N LEU A 264 3.97 10.47 3.59
CA LEU A 264 2.81 10.87 4.39
C LEU A 264 3.07 12.20 5.13
N VAL A 265 4.22 12.32 5.82
CA VAL A 265 4.58 13.55 6.54
C VAL A 265 4.70 14.72 5.56
N GLY A 266 5.28 14.50 4.37
CA GLY A 266 5.36 15.52 3.31
C GLY A 266 3.99 16.03 2.85
N ARG A 267 2.96 15.19 2.87
CA ARG A 267 1.58 15.57 2.54
C ARG A 267 0.84 16.23 3.70
N LEU A 268 0.97 15.69 4.91
CA LEU A 268 0.21 16.17 6.06
C LEU A 268 0.85 17.38 6.76
N LEU A 269 2.17 17.39 6.84
CA LEU A 269 2.97 18.38 7.57
C LEU A 269 4.24 18.73 6.76
N PRO A 270 4.14 19.41 5.61
CA PRO A 270 5.28 19.66 4.71
C PRO A 270 6.50 20.29 5.39
N ALA A 271 6.27 21.18 6.38
CA ALA A 271 7.34 21.82 7.14
C ALA A 271 8.16 20.87 8.04
N ALA A 272 7.61 19.69 8.36
CA ALA A 272 8.26 18.67 9.18
C ALA A 272 8.92 17.54 8.34
N ALA A 273 8.76 17.58 7.02
CA ALA A 273 9.34 16.58 6.13
C ALA A 273 10.87 16.65 6.13
N SER A 274 11.54 15.54 6.38
CA SER A 274 13.00 15.44 6.44
C SER A 274 13.48 14.07 5.96
N ASP A 275 14.51 14.05 5.11
CA ASP A 275 15.18 12.82 4.70
C ASP A 275 16.12 12.27 5.78
N ALA A 276 16.43 13.05 6.80
CA ALA A 276 17.29 12.58 7.89
C ALA A 276 16.61 11.50 8.75
N MET A 277 15.28 11.44 8.73
CA MET A 277 14.52 10.46 9.48
C MET A 277 14.67 9.06 8.86
N LYS A 278 15.11 8.10 9.67
CA LYS A 278 15.11 6.68 9.28
C LYS A 278 13.67 6.16 9.28
N ASP A 279 13.19 5.73 8.13
CA ASP A 279 11.87 5.13 8.02
C ASP A 279 11.90 3.65 8.37
N ARG A 280 11.46 3.32 9.60
CA ARG A 280 11.31 1.90 10.02
C ARG A 280 10.41 1.13 9.06
N THR A 281 9.37 1.77 8.57
CA THR A 281 8.35 1.09 7.75
C THR A 281 8.89 0.58 6.42
N ALA A 282 10.00 1.13 5.92
CA ALA A 282 10.65 0.62 4.71
C ALA A 282 11.34 -0.74 4.88
N LEU A 283 11.71 -1.10 6.12
CA LEU A 283 12.50 -2.31 6.42
C LEU A 283 11.83 -3.25 7.43
N GLU A 284 10.60 -2.99 7.85
CA GLU A 284 9.80 -3.92 8.64
C GLU A 284 9.75 -5.30 7.96
N GLY A 285 9.97 -6.36 8.72
CA GLY A 285 10.09 -7.72 8.19
C GLY A 285 11.49 -8.11 7.69
N LEU A 286 12.51 -7.22 7.84
CA LEU A 286 13.90 -7.52 7.49
C LEU A 286 14.87 -7.33 8.65
N PHE A 287 14.65 -6.33 9.49
CA PHE A 287 15.49 -6.10 10.67
C PHE A 287 15.02 -6.91 11.90
N ASP A 288 13.79 -7.36 11.90
CA ASP A 288 13.11 -8.08 12.97
C ASP A 288 12.77 -9.53 12.60
N LEU A 289 13.53 -10.12 11.67
CA LEU A 289 13.39 -11.52 11.29
C LEU A 289 13.57 -12.43 12.51
N PRO A 290 12.70 -13.45 12.71
CA PRO A 290 12.78 -14.36 13.85
C PRO A 290 13.91 -15.39 13.71
N TYR A 291 14.61 -15.40 12.59
CA TYR A 291 15.67 -16.35 12.25
C TYR A 291 16.97 -16.06 13.00
N ASP A 292 17.63 -17.11 13.41
CA ASP A 292 18.96 -17.02 14.00
C ASP A 292 20.02 -16.70 12.94
N LEU A 293 20.29 -15.41 12.78
CA LEU A 293 21.21 -14.83 11.82
C LEU A 293 22.27 -14.04 12.58
N PRO A 294 23.36 -14.67 13.05
CA PRO A 294 24.32 -14.04 13.97
C PRO A 294 25.11 -12.88 13.33
N HIS A 295 25.31 -12.91 12.02
CA HIS A 295 25.97 -11.85 11.26
C HIS A 295 25.00 -11.34 10.21
N ARG A 296 24.29 -10.24 10.51
CA ARG A 296 23.26 -9.68 9.62
C ARG A 296 23.36 -8.17 9.47
N ARG A 297 22.85 -7.67 8.37
CA ARG A 297 22.67 -6.22 8.13
C ARG A 297 21.45 -5.97 7.23
N ALA A 298 20.60 -5.03 7.66
CA ALA A 298 19.50 -4.48 6.87
C ALA A 298 19.82 -3.03 6.50
N GLU A 299 19.76 -2.70 5.23
CA GLU A 299 20.13 -1.41 4.64
C GLU A 299 19.00 -0.83 3.78
N HIS A 300 18.87 0.49 3.80
CA HIS A 300 17.91 1.22 2.96
C HIS A 300 18.58 2.26 2.08
N VAL A 301 18.31 2.22 0.78
CA VAL A 301 18.60 3.28 -0.18
C VAL A 301 17.31 4.06 -0.41
N LEU A 302 17.22 5.24 0.20
CA LEU A 302 16.05 6.11 0.07
C LEU A 302 16.04 6.76 -1.30
N THR A 303 14.88 6.67 -1.99
CA THR A 303 14.62 7.34 -3.26
C THR A 303 13.46 8.32 -3.16
N ARG A 304 13.40 9.27 -4.10
CA ARG A 304 12.29 10.20 -4.26
C ARG A 304 11.74 10.11 -5.67
N GLU A 305 10.45 9.86 -5.76
CA GLU A 305 9.73 9.73 -7.02
C GLU A 305 8.50 10.64 -6.99
N PRO A 306 7.98 11.08 -8.14
CA PRO A 306 6.77 11.88 -8.20
C PRO A 306 5.50 11.10 -7.84
N VAL A 307 5.56 9.77 -7.86
CA VAL A 307 4.44 8.89 -7.51
C VAL A 307 4.21 8.93 -5.99
N PRO A 308 3.02 9.30 -5.51
CA PRO A 308 2.72 9.31 -4.09
C PRO A 308 2.65 7.89 -3.54
N VAL A 309 3.28 7.66 -2.38
CA VAL A 309 3.24 6.38 -1.69
C VAL A 309 2.70 6.52 -0.28
N GLY A 310 2.06 5.47 0.21
CA GLY A 310 1.42 5.44 1.52
C GLY A 310 1.44 4.06 2.16
N TYR A 311 0.73 3.94 3.27
CA TYR A 311 0.64 2.71 4.03
C TYR A 311 -0.36 1.75 3.40
N TRP A 312 0.14 0.75 2.71
CA TRP A 312 -0.64 -0.37 2.23
C TRP A 312 -0.69 -1.48 3.30
N ARG A 313 -1.74 -2.29 3.37
CA ARG A 313 -1.95 -3.35 4.37
C ARG A 313 -0.64 -4.08 4.72
N SER A 314 -0.31 -4.13 6.02
CA SER A 314 0.94 -4.62 6.61
C SER A 314 2.22 -3.81 6.32
N VAL A 315 2.11 -2.66 5.65
CA VAL A 315 3.20 -1.69 5.44
C VAL A 315 4.46 -2.36 4.82
N GLY A 316 5.64 -2.23 5.44
CA GLY A 316 6.88 -2.84 4.95
C GLY A 316 6.85 -4.37 4.94
N TYR A 317 6.18 -4.98 5.90
CA TYR A 317 6.04 -6.45 5.94
C TYR A 317 5.41 -7.02 4.64
N SER A 318 4.59 -6.26 3.91
CA SER A 318 3.92 -6.73 2.70
C SER A 318 4.88 -7.25 1.65
N HIS A 319 5.95 -6.51 1.35
CA HIS A 319 6.92 -6.87 0.32
C HIS A 319 8.21 -7.44 0.90
N ASN A 320 8.59 -7.01 2.10
CA ASN A 320 9.81 -7.50 2.74
C ASN A 320 9.68 -8.97 3.17
N ALA A 321 8.50 -9.44 3.55
CA ALA A 321 8.26 -10.86 3.81
C ALA A 321 8.50 -11.69 2.53
N PHE A 322 8.04 -11.21 1.37
CA PHE A 322 8.34 -11.86 0.08
C PHE A 322 9.86 -11.93 -0.15
N PHE A 323 10.59 -10.85 0.03
CA PHE A 323 12.03 -10.81 -0.17
C PHE A 323 12.77 -11.78 0.76
N ALA A 324 12.45 -11.73 2.06
CA ALA A 324 13.09 -12.57 3.06
C ALA A 324 12.79 -14.06 2.83
N GLU A 325 11.51 -14.42 2.68
CA GLU A 325 11.08 -15.81 2.62
C GLU A 325 11.48 -16.49 1.31
N SER A 326 11.44 -15.77 0.17
CA SER A 326 11.96 -16.29 -1.08
C SER A 326 13.47 -16.52 -1.01
N PHE A 327 14.21 -15.62 -0.36
CA PHE A 327 15.65 -15.76 -0.20
C PHE A 327 16.03 -16.88 0.79
N VAL A 328 15.22 -17.13 1.82
CA VAL A 328 15.36 -18.32 2.70
C VAL A 328 15.19 -19.61 1.89
N ASP A 329 14.25 -19.67 0.94
CA ASP A 329 14.08 -20.83 0.05
C ASP A 329 15.30 -21.04 -0.85
N GLU A 330 15.87 -19.96 -1.42
CA GLU A 330 17.10 -20.06 -2.21
C GLU A 330 18.28 -20.59 -1.36
N CYS A 331 18.40 -20.12 -0.10
CA CYS A 331 19.41 -20.62 0.83
C CYS A 331 19.20 -22.11 1.16
N ALA A 332 17.95 -22.54 1.39
CA ALA A 332 17.61 -23.93 1.62
C ALA A 332 17.97 -24.82 0.42
N HIS A 333 17.65 -24.35 -0.80
CA HIS A 333 17.99 -25.03 -2.05
C HIS A 333 19.50 -25.16 -2.23
N ALA A 334 20.24 -24.07 -2.04
CA ALA A 334 21.70 -24.09 -2.14
C ALA A 334 22.35 -25.02 -1.08
N ALA A 335 21.76 -25.10 0.11
CA ALA A 335 22.16 -26.02 1.16
C ALA A 335 21.70 -27.47 0.91
N LYS A 336 20.92 -27.74 -0.15
CA LYS A 336 20.28 -29.03 -0.45
C LYS A 336 19.43 -29.55 0.70
N ARG A 337 18.70 -28.65 1.36
CA ARG A 337 17.84 -28.94 2.50
C ARG A 337 16.40 -28.63 2.18
N ASP A 338 15.49 -29.38 2.79
CA ASP A 338 14.05 -29.11 2.73
C ASP A 338 13.76 -27.70 3.30
N PRO A 339 12.95 -26.84 2.63
CA PRO A 339 12.68 -25.46 3.05
C PRO A 339 12.02 -25.35 4.43
N PHE A 340 11.17 -26.31 4.80
CA PHE A 340 10.58 -26.37 6.15
C PHE A 340 11.63 -26.69 7.21
N GLU A 341 12.45 -27.72 7.00
CA GLU A 341 13.51 -28.13 7.92
C GLU A 341 14.60 -27.05 8.05
N PHE A 342 14.88 -26.33 6.97
CA PHE A 342 15.83 -25.22 6.99
C PHE A 342 15.31 -24.10 7.90
N ARG A 343 14.06 -23.65 7.74
CA ARG A 343 13.41 -22.66 8.60
C ARG A 343 13.35 -23.12 10.05
N ARG A 344 12.97 -24.40 10.29
CA ARG A 344 12.89 -24.98 11.62
C ARG A 344 14.23 -24.89 12.37
N THR A 345 15.34 -25.09 11.65
CA THR A 345 16.67 -24.95 12.22
C THR A 345 17.01 -23.50 12.59
N LEU A 346 16.65 -22.54 11.70
CA LEU A 346 16.86 -21.12 11.95
C LEU A 346 15.98 -20.57 13.09
N LEU A 347 14.86 -21.23 13.40
CA LEU A 347 13.92 -20.82 14.46
C LEU A 347 14.21 -21.45 15.83
N ARG A 348 15.43 -21.97 16.07
CA ARG A 348 15.80 -22.63 17.33
C ARG A 348 15.60 -21.77 18.58
N HIS A 349 15.71 -20.44 18.45
CA HIS A 349 15.53 -19.48 19.53
C HIS A 349 14.18 -18.75 19.50
N ALA A 350 13.27 -19.13 18.58
CA ALA A 350 11.96 -18.51 18.39
C ALA A 350 10.83 -19.58 18.47
N PRO A 351 10.55 -20.13 19.68
CA PRO A 351 9.66 -21.28 19.84
C PRO A 351 8.21 -21.05 19.38
N ARG A 352 7.68 -19.83 19.53
CA ARG A 352 6.34 -19.49 19.04
C ARG A 352 6.27 -19.53 17.52
N HIS A 353 7.24 -18.92 16.83
CA HIS A 353 7.33 -18.94 15.35
C HIS A 353 7.49 -20.36 14.83
N ARG A 354 8.34 -21.14 15.49
CA ARG A 354 8.56 -22.54 15.15
C ARG A 354 7.26 -23.36 15.29
N ALA A 355 6.50 -23.17 16.37
CA ALA A 355 5.23 -23.87 16.58
C ALA A 355 4.20 -23.53 15.49
N VAL A 356 4.10 -22.26 15.06
CA VAL A 356 3.20 -21.85 13.99
C VAL A 356 3.62 -22.43 12.64
N LEU A 357 4.93 -22.45 12.34
CA LEU A 357 5.49 -23.08 11.15
C LEU A 357 5.17 -24.59 11.11
N GLU A 358 5.44 -25.30 12.21
CA GLU A 358 5.19 -26.75 12.34
C GLU A 358 3.68 -27.07 12.21
N ALA A 359 2.80 -26.23 12.77
CA ALA A 359 1.35 -26.41 12.64
C ALA A 359 0.86 -26.25 11.19
N ALA A 360 1.37 -25.25 10.44
CA ALA A 360 1.04 -25.08 9.04
C ALA A 360 1.53 -26.25 8.18
N ALA A 361 2.77 -26.68 8.37
CA ALA A 361 3.37 -27.81 7.66
C ALA A 361 2.60 -29.12 7.92
N ALA A 362 2.29 -29.42 9.20
CA ALA A 362 1.53 -30.61 9.57
C ALA A 362 0.13 -30.62 8.95
N ARG A 363 -0.57 -29.47 8.97
CA ARG A 363 -1.93 -29.35 8.42
C ARG A 363 -1.95 -29.43 6.89
N ALA A 364 -0.84 -29.09 6.25
CA ALA A 364 -0.67 -29.16 4.80
C ALA A 364 -0.14 -30.51 4.32
N ASP A 365 0.12 -31.47 5.20
CA ASP A 365 0.78 -32.71 4.87
C ASP A 365 2.10 -32.48 4.12
N TRP A 366 3.01 -31.66 4.67
CA TRP A 366 4.18 -31.10 3.98
C TRP A 366 5.02 -32.14 3.22
N GLY A 367 5.24 -33.30 3.76
CA GLY A 367 6.03 -34.37 3.12
C GLY A 367 5.26 -35.22 2.10
N ALA A 368 3.95 -35.00 1.90
CA ALA A 368 3.16 -35.82 0.99
C ALA A 368 3.55 -35.56 -0.47
N PRO A 369 3.55 -36.59 -1.35
CA PRO A 369 3.87 -36.44 -2.76
C PRO A 369 2.83 -35.57 -3.47
N LEU A 370 3.28 -34.82 -4.46
CA LEU A 370 2.44 -33.96 -5.31
C LEU A 370 2.30 -34.59 -6.70
N ALA A 371 1.19 -34.27 -7.40
CA ALA A 371 1.02 -34.67 -8.79
C ALA A 371 2.00 -33.90 -9.69
N SER A 372 2.24 -34.46 -10.88
CA SER A 372 3.10 -33.79 -11.89
C SER A 372 2.57 -32.40 -12.23
N GLY A 373 3.45 -31.41 -12.29
CA GLY A 373 3.10 -30.00 -12.53
C GLY A 373 2.62 -29.25 -11.28
N GLN A 374 2.54 -29.92 -10.12
CA GLN A 374 2.21 -29.25 -8.85
C GLN A 374 3.47 -28.91 -8.04
N GLY A 375 3.38 -27.84 -7.28
CA GLY A 375 4.41 -27.38 -6.33
C GLY A 375 3.80 -26.98 -5.00
N ARG A 376 4.63 -26.96 -3.96
CA ARG A 376 4.26 -26.51 -2.62
C ARG A 376 5.36 -25.60 -2.07
N GLY A 377 4.97 -24.46 -1.53
CA GLY A 377 5.86 -23.52 -0.85
C GLY A 377 5.38 -23.22 0.56
N ILE A 378 6.31 -22.88 1.46
CA ILE A 378 6.04 -22.53 2.85
C ILE A 378 6.73 -21.20 3.17
N ALA A 379 6.00 -20.31 3.86
CA ALA A 379 6.52 -19.02 4.32
C ALA A 379 6.03 -18.71 5.73
N LEU A 380 6.81 -17.88 6.46
CA LEU A 380 6.53 -17.43 7.80
C LEU A 380 6.76 -15.91 7.90
N ALA A 381 5.83 -15.20 8.52
CA ALA A 381 6.01 -13.78 8.81
C ALA A 381 5.40 -13.41 10.16
N GLU A 382 6.01 -12.45 10.85
CA GLU A 382 5.39 -11.76 11.97
C GLU A 382 5.11 -10.31 11.56
N SER A 383 3.92 -9.81 11.87
CA SER A 383 3.56 -8.41 11.69
C SER A 383 2.66 -7.99 12.85
N TYR A 384 2.98 -6.86 13.50
CA TYR A 384 2.23 -6.34 14.65
C TYR A 384 1.98 -7.41 15.75
N ARG A 385 2.99 -8.25 16.05
CA ARG A 385 2.96 -9.36 17.03
C ARG A 385 2.04 -10.53 16.68
N THR A 386 1.53 -10.56 15.47
CA THR A 386 0.81 -11.73 14.94
C THR A 386 1.74 -12.52 14.06
N ILE A 387 1.91 -13.80 14.39
CA ILE A 387 2.75 -14.74 13.65
C ILE A 387 1.86 -15.55 12.72
N VAL A 388 2.22 -15.63 11.46
CA VAL A 388 1.48 -16.37 10.44
C VAL A 388 2.45 -17.24 9.65
N ALA A 389 2.12 -18.52 9.51
CA ALA A 389 2.77 -19.40 8.55
C ALA A 389 1.75 -19.88 7.52
N GLN A 390 2.15 -19.91 6.26
CA GLN A 390 1.29 -20.37 5.16
C GLN A 390 2.01 -21.40 4.31
N VAL A 391 1.25 -22.41 3.89
CA VAL A 391 1.66 -23.36 2.85
C VAL A 391 0.72 -23.17 1.67
N ALA A 392 1.29 -22.79 0.52
CA ALA A 392 0.55 -22.68 -0.73
C ALA A 392 0.85 -23.87 -1.64
N GLU A 393 -0.21 -24.48 -2.16
CA GLU A 393 -0.12 -25.51 -3.21
C GLU A 393 -0.55 -24.91 -4.53
N VAL A 394 0.29 -25.09 -5.54
CA VAL A 394 0.09 -24.51 -6.87
C VAL A 394 0.19 -25.57 -7.96
N GLU A 395 -0.46 -25.33 -9.07
CA GLU A 395 -0.29 -26.06 -10.31
C GLU A 395 0.29 -25.13 -11.37
N VAL A 396 1.31 -25.56 -12.08
CA VAL A 396 1.95 -24.80 -13.15
C VAL A 396 1.62 -25.44 -14.49
N ARG A 397 0.97 -24.69 -15.37
CA ARG A 397 0.62 -25.10 -16.74
C ARG A 397 1.20 -24.11 -17.74
N GLY A 398 2.35 -24.42 -18.30
CA GLY A 398 3.09 -23.47 -19.15
C GLY A 398 3.49 -22.23 -18.34
N ALA A 399 2.99 -21.05 -18.71
CA ALA A 399 3.24 -19.79 -18.00
C ALA A 399 2.17 -19.46 -16.92
N GLU A 400 1.12 -20.27 -16.82
CA GLU A 400 0.04 -20.03 -15.85
C GLU A 400 0.34 -20.73 -14.52
N VAL A 401 0.20 -19.98 -13.44
CA VAL A 401 0.28 -20.50 -12.06
C VAL A 401 -1.11 -20.43 -11.45
N ARG A 402 -1.65 -21.59 -11.07
CA ARG A 402 -2.94 -21.72 -10.41
C ARG A 402 -2.76 -22.13 -8.95
N VAL A 403 -3.26 -21.33 -8.02
CA VAL A 403 -3.29 -21.69 -6.60
C VAL A 403 -4.42 -22.67 -6.35
N LEU A 404 -4.09 -23.84 -5.84
CA LEU A 404 -5.04 -24.91 -5.56
C LEU A 404 -5.55 -24.85 -4.13
N ARG A 405 -4.65 -24.59 -3.18
CA ARG A 405 -4.94 -24.57 -1.75
C ARG A 405 -3.95 -23.68 -1.02
N VAL A 406 -4.43 -22.99 0.02
CA VAL A 406 -3.57 -22.33 1.01
C VAL A 406 -3.95 -22.85 2.38
N VAL A 407 -2.98 -23.34 3.12
CA VAL A 407 -3.12 -23.72 4.53
C VAL A 407 -2.43 -22.65 5.36
N CYS A 408 -3.12 -22.13 6.36
CA CYS A 408 -2.63 -21.06 7.22
C CYS A 408 -2.71 -21.47 8.69
N ALA A 409 -1.62 -21.25 9.42
CA ALA A 409 -1.59 -21.28 10.87
C ALA A 409 -1.27 -19.87 11.38
N VAL A 410 -1.95 -19.47 12.47
CA VAL A 410 -1.82 -18.13 13.06
C VAL A 410 -1.71 -18.19 14.56
N ASP A 411 -0.77 -17.40 15.12
CA ASP A 411 -0.71 -17.06 16.54
C ASP A 411 -0.85 -15.54 16.66
N CYS A 412 -2.05 -15.06 16.97
CA CYS A 412 -2.34 -13.64 17.22
C CYS A 412 -2.38 -13.31 18.73
N GLY A 413 -1.91 -14.22 19.60
CA GLY A 413 -2.07 -14.11 21.03
C GLY A 413 -3.51 -14.43 21.44
N PHE A 414 -4.20 -13.51 22.10
CA PHE A 414 -5.57 -13.73 22.53
C PHE A 414 -6.57 -13.41 21.41
N ALA A 415 -7.29 -14.43 20.92
CA ALA A 415 -8.35 -14.29 19.93
C ALA A 415 -9.68 -13.94 20.65
N LEU A 416 -10.02 -12.65 20.70
CA LEU A 416 -11.27 -12.20 21.31
C LEU A 416 -12.50 -12.74 20.55
N ASP A 417 -12.42 -12.71 19.21
CA ASP A 417 -13.44 -13.25 18.31
C ASP A 417 -12.77 -14.10 17.22
N PRO A 418 -12.79 -15.43 17.33
CA PRO A 418 -12.15 -16.33 16.37
C PRO A 418 -12.69 -16.21 14.95
N ASP A 419 -13.99 -15.87 14.77
CA ASP A 419 -14.59 -15.75 13.44
C ASP A 419 -14.10 -14.47 12.73
N ILE A 420 -13.95 -13.37 13.48
CA ILE A 420 -13.32 -12.16 12.94
C ILE A 420 -11.85 -12.42 12.60
N VAL A 421 -11.10 -13.13 13.44
CA VAL A 421 -9.71 -13.51 13.13
C VAL A 421 -9.66 -14.31 11.83
N ARG A 422 -10.53 -15.32 11.68
CA ARG A 422 -10.63 -16.12 10.45
C ARG A 422 -10.91 -15.24 9.22
N ALA A 423 -11.91 -14.37 9.30
CA ALA A 423 -12.28 -13.47 8.22
C ALA A 423 -11.11 -12.57 7.80
N GLN A 424 -10.32 -12.06 8.78
CA GLN A 424 -9.13 -11.26 8.49
C GLN A 424 -8.01 -12.08 7.83
N ILE A 425 -7.81 -13.32 8.24
CA ILE A 425 -6.80 -14.22 7.64
C ILE A 425 -7.22 -14.59 6.21
N GLU A 426 -8.44 -15.02 5.99
CA GLU A 426 -8.96 -15.38 4.65
C GLU A 426 -8.90 -14.17 3.70
N GLY A 427 -9.37 -13.00 4.15
CA GLY A 427 -9.26 -11.75 3.40
C GLY A 427 -7.80 -11.35 3.14
N GLY A 428 -6.89 -11.58 4.10
CA GLY A 428 -5.46 -11.32 3.95
C GLY A 428 -4.81 -12.23 2.90
N ILE A 429 -5.18 -13.50 2.85
CA ILE A 429 -4.70 -14.47 1.85
C ILE A 429 -5.13 -14.02 0.44
N VAL A 430 -6.42 -13.71 0.25
CA VAL A 430 -6.93 -13.25 -1.06
C VAL A 430 -6.23 -11.96 -1.51
N PHE A 431 -6.05 -11.00 -0.58
CA PHE A 431 -5.37 -9.74 -0.85
C PHE A 431 -3.90 -9.94 -1.24
N GLY A 432 -3.19 -10.85 -0.53
CA GLY A 432 -1.82 -11.24 -0.85
C GLY A 432 -1.69 -11.98 -2.18
N LEU A 433 -2.61 -12.89 -2.50
CA LEU A 433 -2.65 -13.58 -3.79
C LEU A 433 -2.88 -12.61 -4.95
N THR A 434 -3.77 -11.63 -4.77
CA THR A 434 -3.97 -10.57 -5.77
C THR A 434 -2.68 -9.79 -6.03
N ALA A 435 -1.96 -9.43 -4.97
CA ALA A 435 -0.67 -8.74 -5.08
C ALA A 435 0.41 -9.60 -5.78
N ALA A 436 0.41 -10.92 -5.53
CA ALA A 436 1.41 -11.83 -6.09
C ALA A 436 1.15 -12.20 -7.55
N LEU A 437 -0.12 -12.26 -7.99
CA LEU A 437 -0.49 -12.84 -9.28
C LEU A 437 -0.99 -11.81 -10.31
N LEU A 438 -1.59 -10.69 -9.85
CA LEU A 438 -2.35 -9.79 -10.73
C LEU A 438 -2.02 -8.31 -10.50
N GLY A 439 -1.64 -7.93 -9.26
CA GLY A 439 -1.54 -6.53 -8.88
C GLY A 439 -0.29 -5.85 -9.45
N GLU A 440 -0.50 -4.82 -10.27
CA GLU A 440 0.55 -3.93 -10.74
C GLU A 440 -0.04 -2.56 -11.10
N ILE A 441 0.63 -1.50 -10.69
CA ILE A 441 0.38 -0.15 -11.17
C ILE A 441 1.58 0.29 -12.00
N THR A 442 1.31 0.55 -13.27
CA THR A 442 2.30 1.01 -14.24
C THR A 442 2.10 2.48 -14.54
N VAL A 443 3.19 3.23 -14.56
CA VAL A 443 3.21 4.65 -14.93
C VAL A 443 4.00 4.82 -16.22
N LYS A 444 3.40 5.48 -17.20
CA LYS A 444 4.03 5.84 -18.47
C LYS A 444 3.84 7.33 -18.73
N LYS A 445 4.93 8.03 -19.01
CA LYS A 445 4.91 9.50 -19.26
C LYS A 445 4.12 10.25 -18.18
N GLY A 446 4.33 9.86 -16.93
CA GLY A 446 3.72 10.48 -15.75
C GLY A 446 2.26 10.15 -15.49
N ALA A 447 1.61 9.33 -16.30
CA ALA A 447 0.24 8.89 -16.13
C ALA A 447 0.16 7.42 -15.73
N VAL A 448 -0.77 7.06 -14.86
CA VAL A 448 -1.13 5.67 -14.55
C VAL A 448 -1.92 5.09 -15.71
N ILE A 449 -1.52 3.91 -16.19
CA ILE A 449 -2.11 3.23 -17.35
C ILE A 449 -2.71 1.89 -16.96
#